data_964fe1ad94f4b7fc3e2a503d0bcb6ee6
#
_entry.id   964fe1ad94f4b7fc3e2a503d0bcb6ee6
#
_cell.length_a   1.000
_cell.length_b   1.000
_cell.length_c   1.000
_cell.angle_alpha   90.00
_cell.angle_beta   90.00
_cell.angle_gamma   90.00
#
_symmetry.space_group_name_H-M   'P 1'
#
loop_
_entity.id
_entity.type
_entity.pdbx_description
1 polymer ?
#
loop_
_entity_poly.entity_id
_entity_poly.type
_entity_poly.pdbx_seq_one_letter_code
_entity_poly.pdbx_strand_id
1 'polypeptide(L)'
;MMEQIETIVPAKPEVEASLTADAGTLGEIARLLAGAERPVVLAEFFGRDPSAVPALVEIAEKLALPVLEVPAVAAMNFPTDNALHQGYDAASFLQDADVVLLLDSTTPWHPPSKGPAQARIVKFSADPDMRLRPYAGYPAHVTVPGSVGANVKALAPIVRAVKLAAAASKRIEARRASLAAAHDARRA
;
A
#
# COMPACT_ATOMS: atom_id res chain seq x y z
N MET A 1 -49.77 19.02 -4.77
CA MET A 1 -49.29 18.36 -5.99
C MET A 1 -47.85 17.91 -5.69
N MET A 2 -47.64 16.62 -5.46
CA MET A 2 -46.26 16.10 -5.27
C MET A 2 -45.70 15.84 -6.66
N GLU A 3 -44.65 16.54 -6.99
CA GLU A 3 -43.89 16.33 -8.22
C GLU A 3 -43.14 14.98 -8.06
N GLN A 4 -43.34 14.06 -9.00
CA GLN A 4 -42.59 12.79 -9.01
C GLN A 4 -41.16 13.13 -9.43
N ILE A 5 -40.21 12.94 -8.52
CA ILE A 5 -38.79 13.04 -8.83
C ILE A 5 -38.43 11.78 -9.64
N GLU A 6 -38.14 11.95 -10.94
CA GLU A 6 -37.59 10.86 -11.74
C GLU A 6 -36.23 10.44 -11.15
N THR A 7 -36.16 9.17 -10.77
CA THR A 7 -34.87 8.61 -10.31
C THR A 7 -33.94 8.48 -11.51
N ILE A 8 -32.96 9.36 -11.60
CA ILE A 8 -31.90 9.23 -12.60
C ILE A 8 -30.99 8.08 -12.17
N VAL A 9 -31.08 6.96 -12.87
CA VAL A 9 -30.13 5.85 -12.71
C VAL A 9 -28.88 6.22 -13.54
N PRO A 10 -27.73 6.45 -12.91
CA PRO A 10 -26.51 6.74 -13.65
C PRO A 10 -26.15 5.54 -14.54
N ALA A 11 -25.84 5.82 -15.81
CA ALA A 11 -25.37 4.79 -16.72
C ALA A 11 -24.04 4.22 -16.20
N LYS A 12 -23.99 2.90 -16.02
CA LYS A 12 -22.74 2.22 -15.70
C LYS A 12 -21.91 2.14 -16.99
N PRO A 13 -20.63 2.59 -16.99
CA PRO A 13 -19.80 2.46 -18.18
C PRO A 13 -19.64 0.98 -18.55
N GLU A 14 -19.75 0.69 -19.84
CA GLU A 14 -19.61 -0.68 -20.36
C GLU A 14 -18.16 -1.21 -20.26
N VAL A 15 -17.20 -0.31 -20.27
CA VAL A 15 -15.76 -0.61 -20.15
C VAL A 15 -15.10 0.38 -19.20
N GLU A 16 -14.50 -0.14 -18.13
CA GLU A 16 -13.61 0.63 -17.27
C GLU A 16 -12.17 0.40 -17.71
N ALA A 17 -11.55 1.39 -18.33
CA ALA A 17 -10.13 1.34 -18.66
C ALA A 17 -9.30 1.45 -17.37
N SER A 18 -8.53 0.40 -17.08
CA SER A 18 -7.61 0.38 -15.94
C SER A 18 -6.24 0.86 -16.39
N LEU A 19 -5.76 2.00 -15.86
CA LEU A 19 -4.39 2.45 -16.06
C LEU A 19 -3.46 1.69 -15.14
N THR A 20 -2.43 1.07 -15.72
CA THR A 20 -1.33 0.44 -15.01
C THR A 20 -0.01 1.10 -15.39
N ALA A 21 0.94 1.13 -14.45
CA ALA A 21 2.30 1.58 -14.74
C ALA A 21 3.00 0.60 -15.68
N ASP A 22 3.98 1.11 -16.41
CA ASP A 22 4.82 0.28 -17.26
C ASP A 22 5.70 -0.68 -16.44
N ALA A 23 6.16 -1.76 -17.09
CA ALA A 23 6.96 -2.80 -16.45
C ALA A 23 8.31 -2.29 -15.90
N GLY A 24 8.88 -1.24 -16.50
CA GLY A 24 10.11 -0.60 -16.06
C GLY A 24 9.92 0.06 -14.69
N THR A 25 8.90 0.91 -14.56
CA THR A 25 8.52 1.58 -13.31
C THR A 25 8.22 0.55 -12.21
N LEU A 26 7.42 -0.48 -12.50
CA LEU A 26 7.12 -1.54 -11.53
C LEU A 26 8.37 -2.33 -11.15
N GLY A 27 9.28 -2.57 -12.09
CA GLY A 27 10.57 -3.22 -11.85
C GLY A 27 11.48 -2.40 -10.93
N GLU A 28 11.49 -1.07 -11.04
CA GLU A 28 12.22 -0.18 -10.13
C GLU A 28 11.63 -0.22 -8.72
N ILE A 29 10.30 -0.20 -8.60
CA ILE A 29 9.61 -0.32 -7.31
C ILE A 29 9.90 -1.67 -6.66
N ALA A 30 9.87 -2.77 -7.42
CA ALA A 30 10.18 -4.10 -6.91
C ALA A 30 11.62 -4.18 -6.36
N ARG A 31 12.59 -3.60 -7.09
CA ARG A 31 14.00 -3.55 -6.63
C ARG A 31 14.17 -2.68 -5.39
N LEU A 32 13.47 -1.53 -5.34
CA LEU A 32 13.48 -0.64 -4.19
C LEU A 32 12.97 -1.36 -2.93
N LEU A 33 11.81 -2.01 -3.01
CA LEU A 33 11.23 -2.77 -1.90
C LEU A 33 12.12 -3.96 -1.46
N ALA A 34 12.69 -4.68 -2.42
CA ALA A 34 13.58 -5.82 -2.14
C ALA A 34 14.91 -5.38 -1.48
N GLY A 35 15.40 -4.20 -1.81
CA GLY A 35 16.62 -3.61 -1.23
C GLY A 35 16.42 -2.98 0.14
N ALA A 36 15.19 -2.63 0.50
CA ALA A 36 14.88 -1.88 1.71
C ALA A 36 15.29 -2.60 3.00
N GLU A 37 15.82 -1.82 3.95
CA GLU A 37 16.16 -2.31 5.28
C GLU A 37 14.95 -2.28 6.22
N ARG A 38 14.17 -1.20 6.16
CA ARG A 38 12.99 -0.95 7.00
C ARG A 38 11.80 -0.46 6.16
N PRO A 39 11.31 -1.30 5.23
CA PRO A 39 10.14 -0.95 4.42
C PRO A 39 8.87 -0.95 5.26
N VAL A 40 7.90 -0.11 4.88
CA VAL A 40 6.57 -0.05 5.48
C VAL A 40 5.52 0.07 4.38
N VAL A 41 4.42 -0.65 4.50
CA VAL A 41 3.23 -0.49 3.65
C VAL A 41 2.12 0.14 4.47
N LEU A 42 1.56 1.24 3.97
CA LEU A 42 0.35 1.87 4.52
C LEU A 42 -0.78 1.73 3.52
N ALA A 43 -1.84 1.05 3.91
CA ALA A 43 -3.03 0.83 3.10
C ALA A 43 -4.25 1.50 3.75
N GLU A 44 -5.02 2.27 2.95
CA GLU A 44 -6.23 2.94 3.43
C GLU A 44 -7.47 2.47 2.67
N PHE A 45 -7.52 2.66 1.36
CA PHE A 45 -8.67 2.28 0.54
C PHE A 45 -8.36 1.14 -0.45
N PHE A 46 -7.23 0.50 -0.32
CA PHE A 46 -6.79 -0.58 -1.21
C PHE A 46 -7.79 -1.74 -1.29
N GLY A 47 -8.39 -2.10 -0.16
CA GLY A 47 -9.38 -3.19 -0.05
C GLY A 47 -10.71 -2.93 -0.78
N ARG A 48 -10.90 -1.76 -1.42
CA ARG A 48 -12.02 -1.53 -2.34
C ARG A 48 -11.99 -2.48 -3.55
N ASP A 49 -10.79 -2.94 -3.94
CA ASP A 49 -10.63 -4.07 -4.86
C ASP A 49 -10.17 -5.32 -4.08
N PRO A 50 -11.09 -6.09 -3.51
CA PRO A 50 -10.73 -7.26 -2.71
C PRO A 50 -10.01 -8.33 -3.53
N SER A 51 -10.16 -8.33 -4.85
CA SER A 51 -9.47 -9.26 -5.75
C SER A 51 -7.96 -8.96 -5.88
N ALA A 52 -7.50 -7.79 -5.42
CA ALA A 52 -6.09 -7.42 -5.40
C ALA A 52 -5.38 -7.78 -4.07
N VAL A 53 -6.14 -8.03 -3.01
CA VAL A 53 -5.58 -8.34 -1.68
C VAL A 53 -4.61 -9.54 -1.71
N PRO A 54 -4.91 -10.67 -2.41
CA PRO A 54 -3.96 -11.79 -2.50
C PRO A 54 -2.61 -11.40 -3.13
N ALA A 55 -2.61 -10.48 -4.08
CA ALA A 55 -1.37 -10.01 -4.69
C ALA A 55 -0.52 -9.18 -3.70
N LEU A 56 -1.16 -8.36 -2.86
CA LEU A 56 -0.46 -7.65 -1.78
C LEU A 56 0.09 -8.62 -0.75
N VAL A 57 -0.67 -9.65 -0.37
CA VAL A 57 -0.21 -10.71 0.54
C VAL A 57 1.04 -11.39 -0.01
N GLU A 58 1.03 -11.78 -1.29
CA GLU A 58 2.19 -12.39 -1.94
C GLU A 58 3.44 -11.49 -1.89
N ILE A 59 3.28 -10.20 -2.22
CA ILE A 59 4.38 -9.22 -2.16
C ILE A 59 4.90 -9.09 -0.74
N ALA A 60 4.01 -8.91 0.23
CA ALA A 60 4.35 -8.74 1.63
C ALA A 60 5.07 -9.99 2.17
N GLU A 61 4.59 -11.17 1.87
CA GLU A 61 5.21 -12.43 2.29
C GLU A 61 6.57 -12.64 1.65
N LYS A 62 6.72 -12.37 0.36
CA LYS A 62 8.01 -12.50 -0.33
C LYS A 62 9.10 -11.63 0.32
N LEU A 63 8.76 -10.40 0.69
CA LEU A 63 9.73 -9.40 1.17
C LEU A 63 9.64 -9.13 2.68
N ALA A 64 8.77 -9.83 3.42
CA ALA A 64 8.46 -9.58 4.83
C ALA A 64 8.13 -8.10 5.09
N LEU A 65 7.18 -7.53 4.34
CA LEU A 65 6.76 -6.15 4.50
C LEU A 65 5.74 -6.04 5.63
N PRO A 66 5.96 -5.20 6.65
CA PRO A 66 4.90 -4.85 7.57
C PRO A 66 3.81 -4.07 6.85
N VAL A 67 2.56 -4.51 6.98
CA VAL A 67 1.39 -3.82 6.44
C VAL A 67 0.59 -3.24 7.60
N LEU A 68 0.40 -1.93 7.56
CA LEU A 68 -0.44 -1.20 8.50
C LEU A 68 -1.61 -0.57 7.75
N GLU A 69 -2.74 -0.53 8.41
CA GLU A 69 -3.92 0.12 7.90
C GLU A 69 -4.05 1.51 8.51
N VAL A 70 -4.38 2.50 7.69
CA VAL A 70 -4.63 3.85 8.17
C VAL A 70 -5.96 3.87 8.93
N PRO A 71 -6.06 4.46 10.13
CA PRO A 71 -7.32 4.60 10.85
C PRO A 71 -8.41 5.28 10.02
N ALA A 72 -9.66 4.92 10.26
CA ALA A 72 -10.85 5.35 9.51
C ALA A 72 -11.09 4.59 8.19
N VAL A 73 -10.68 3.35 8.13
CA VAL A 73 -10.79 2.48 6.96
C VAL A 73 -12.22 2.01 6.74
N ALA A 74 -12.66 2.07 5.50
CA ALA A 74 -13.96 1.55 5.07
C ALA A 74 -13.88 0.14 4.45
N ALA A 75 -12.69 -0.46 4.35
CA ALA A 75 -12.46 -1.75 3.71
C ALA A 75 -11.29 -2.50 4.37
N MET A 76 -11.34 -3.83 4.38
CA MET A 76 -10.23 -4.66 4.81
C MET A 76 -9.13 -4.62 3.72
N ASN A 77 -8.00 -4.00 4.02
CA ASN A 77 -6.91 -3.85 3.06
C ASN A 77 -5.93 -5.04 3.09
N PHE A 78 -5.82 -5.71 4.23
CA PHE A 78 -4.92 -6.84 4.42
C PHE A 78 -5.49 -7.80 5.47
N PRO A 79 -5.30 -9.14 5.35
CA PRO A 79 -5.80 -10.09 6.32
C PRO A 79 -5.23 -9.85 7.71
N THR A 80 -6.08 -9.65 8.70
CA THR A 80 -5.67 -9.35 10.09
C THR A 80 -5.06 -10.54 10.83
N ASP A 81 -5.27 -11.75 10.34
CA ASP A 81 -4.64 -12.99 10.83
C ASP A 81 -3.27 -13.28 10.22
N ASN A 82 -2.87 -12.54 9.17
CA ASN A 82 -1.54 -12.65 8.62
C ASN A 82 -0.51 -11.99 9.54
N ALA A 83 0.59 -12.68 9.84
CA ALA A 83 1.64 -12.21 10.74
C ALA A 83 2.30 -10.88 10.32
N LEU A 84 2.13 -10.47 9.06
CA LEU A 84 2.65 -9.20 8.54
C LEU A 84 1.67 -8.04 8.72
N HIS A 85 0.42 -8.30 9.14
CA HIS A 85 -0.50 -7.24 9.56
C HIS A 85 -0.03 -6.66 10.89
N GLN A 86 0.37 -5.39 10.88
CA GLN A 86 0.99 -4.75 12.04
C GLN A 86 0.08 -3.71 12.73
N GLY A 87 -1.23 -3.78 12.44
CA GLY A 87 -2.25 -2.95 13.09
C GLY A 87 -2.43 -1.59 12.43
N TYR A 88 -2.78 -0.58 13.25
CA TYR A 88 -3.27 0.71 12.80
C TYR A 88 -2.38 1.90 13.23
N ASP A 89 -1.38 1.67 14.08
CA ASP A 89 -0.43 2.70 14.52
C ASP A 89 0.89 2.56 13.75
N ALA A 90 1.08 3.46 12.79
CA ALA A 90 2.26 3.47 11.95
C ALA A 90 3.43 4.28 12.53
N ALA A 91 3.25 4.99 13.66
CA ALA A 91 4.23 5.97 14.12
C ALA A 91 5.62 5.37 14.36
N SER A 92 5.70 4.22 15.04
CA SER A 92 6.97 3.55 15.33
C SER A 92 7.65 2.99 14.08
N PHE A 93 6.87 2.55 13.09
CA PHE A 93 7.40 2.04 11.82
C PHE A 93 7.90 3.17 10.92
N LEU A 94 7.20 4.32 10.89
CA LEU A 94 7.54 5.45 10.04
C LEU A 94 8.81 6.16 10.51
N GLN A 95 9.09 6.17 11.81
CA GLN A 95 10.24 6.86 12.38
C GLN A 95 11.56 6.43 11.73
N ASP A 96 11.72 5.14 11.49
CA ASP A 96 12.94 4.53 10.96
C ASP A 96 12.80 4.01 9.53
N ALA A 97 11.66 4.23 8.88
CA ALA A 97 11.43 3.72 7.54
C ALA A 97 12.43 4.29 6.53
N ASP A 98 12.96 3.44 5.66
CA ASP A 98 13.74 3.81 4.49
C ASP A 98 12.93 3.79 3.20
N VAL A 99 11.89 2.96 3.14
CA VAL A 99 10.92 2.92 2.04
C VAL A 99 9.51 2.85 2.59
N VAL A 100 8.62 3.71 2.09
CA VAL A 100 7.18 3.67 2.40
C VAL A 100 6.39 3.46 1.12
N LEU A 101 5.57 2.41 1.08
CA LEU A 101 4.61 2.16 0.03
C LEU A 101 3.22 2.58 0.50
N LEU A 102 2.64 3.59 -0.15
CA LEU A 102 1.28 4.08 0.10
C LEU A 102 0.32 3.46 -0.91
N LEU A 103 -0.71 2.78 -0.42
CA LEU A 103 -1.75 2.15 -1.25
C LEU A 103 -3.08 2.85 -1.03
N ASP A 104 -3.43 3.72 -1.97
CA ASP A 104 -4.66 4.54 -1.99
C ASP A 104 -4.90 5.27 -0.65
N SER A 105 -3.81 5.84 -0.11
CA SER A 105 -3.85 6.54 1.16
C SER A 105 -3.94 8.05 0.95
N THR A 106 -4.89 8.66 1.65
CA THR A 106 -5.16 10.10 1.58
C THR A 106 -4.46 10.87 2.70
N THR A 107 -4.37 10.28 3.89
CA THR A 107 -3.75 10.89 5.06
C THR A 107 -2.93 9.83 5.80
N PRO A 108 -1.79 9.42 5.21
CA PRO A 108 -1.00 8.29 5.73
C PRO A 108 -0.42 8.56 7.12
N TRP A 109 -0.28 9.82 7.53
CA TRP A 109 0.13 10.25 8.88
C TRP A 109 -0.36 11.66 9.17
N HIS A 110 -0.56 11.96 10.44
CA HIS A 110 -0.94 13.31 10.87
C HIS A 110 -0.36 13.61 12.27
N PRO A 111 0.15 14.83 12.52
CA PRO A 111 0.42 15.93 11.58
C PRO A 111 1.51 15.56 10.55
N PRO A 112 1.72 16.36 9.49
CA PRO A 112 2.75 16.10 8.48
C PRO A 112 4.15 15.88 9.04
N SER A 113 4.48 16.49 10.18
CA SER A 113 5.76 16.33 10.90
C SER A 113 5.99 14.91 11.48
N LYS A 114 4.95 14.07 11.55
CA LYS A 114 5.05 12.67 11.99
C LYS A 114 5.36 11.70 10.83
N GLY A 115 5.52 12.23 9.63
CA GLY A 115 5.96 11.42 8.50
C GLY A 115 7.42 11.00 8.61
N PRO A 116 7.85 10.05 7.78
CA PRO A 116 9.23 9.58 7.77
C PRO A 116 10.18 10.68 7.33
N ALA A 117 11.29 10.86 8.04
CA ALA A 117 12.23 11.94 7.77
C ALA A 117 13.08 11.71 6.50
N GLN A 118 13.38 10.44 6.19
CA GLN A 118 14.33 10.08 5.13
C GLN A 118 13.86 8.95 4.20
N ALA A 119 12.62 8.48 4.36
CA ALA A 119 12.11 7.38 3.55
C ALA A 119 11.89 7.79 2.10
N ARG A 120 12.19 6.88 1.18
CA ARG A 120 11.72 6.98 -0.19
C ARG A 120 10.25 6.57 -0.26
N ILE A 121 9.38 7.50 -0.62
CA ILE A 121 7.92 7.29 -0.64
C ILE A 121 7.48 6.94 -2.05
N VAL A 122 6.82 5.79 -2.17
CA VAL A 122 6.13 5.31 -3.37
C VAL A 122 4.64 5.37 -3.13
N LYS A 123 3.89 6.04 -3.98
CA LYS A 123 2.44 6.23 -3.84
C LYS A 123 1.71 5.62 -5.03
N PHE A 124 0.84 4.67 -4.75
CA PHE A 124 -0.15 4.17 -5.71
C PHE A 124 -1.49 4.81 -5.38
N SER A 125 -2.09 5.51 -6.33
CA SER A 125 -3.35 6.22 -6.09
C SER A 125 -4.16 6.39 -7.37
N ALA A 126 -5.47 6.22 -7.26
CA ALA A 126 -6.38 6.53 -8.35
C ALA A 126 -6.51 8.05 -8.58
N ASP A 127 -6.33 8.84 -7.53
CA ASP A 127 -6.30 10.31 -7.58
C ASP A 127 -5.05 10.83 -6.85
N PRO A 128 -3.86 10.79 -7.51
CA PRO A 128 -2.61 11.15 -6.86
C PRO A 128 -2.51 12.64 -6.51
N ASP A 129 -3.20 13.49 -7.27
CA ASP A 129 -3.16 14.94 -7.11
C ASP A 129 -4.18 15.45 -6.08
N MET A 130 -5.11 14.58 -5.66
CA MET A 130 -6.18 14.92 -4.72
C MET A 130 -6.95 16.21 -5.10
N ARG A 131 -7.30 16.33 -6.39
CA ARG A 131 -7.84 17.57 -7.01
C ARG A 131 -9.09 18.12 -6.35
N LEU A 132 -9.85 17.27 -5.65
CA LEU A 132 -11.09 17.66 -4.96
C LEU A 132 -10.87 17.92 -3.46
N ARG A 133 -9.63 17.95 -2.98
CA ARG A 133 -9.33 18.19 -1.58
C ARG A 133 -8.67 19.55 -1.36
N PRO A 134 -8.94 20.21 -0.20
CA PRO A 134 -8.46 21.57 0.07
C PRO A 134 -6.95 21.68 0.34
N TYR A 135 -6.22 20.58 0.40
CA TYR A 135 -4.77 20.57 0.57
C TYR A 135 -4.11 19.60 -0.41
N ALA A 136 -2.94 20.01 -0.89
CA ALA A 136 -2.07 19.14 -1.66
C ALA A 136 -1.74 17.90 -0.81
N GLY A 137 -1.82 16.75 -1.43
CA GLY A 137 -1.54 15.49 -0.76
C GLY A 137 -0.10 15.41 -0.24
N TYR A 138 0.19 14.31 0.40
CA TYR A 138 1.51 14.02 0.92
C TYR A 138 2.51 13.83 -0.23
N PRO A 139 3.72 14.40 -0.15
CA PRO A 139 4.72 14.29 -1.19
C PRO A 139 5.16 12.83 -1.36
N ALA A 140 5.42 12.42 -2.60
CA ALA A 140 5.96 11.11 -2.92
C ALA A 140 7.12 11.25 -3.91
N HIS A 141 8.10 10.35 -3.81
CA HIS A 141 9.24 10.31 -4.72
C HIS A 141 8.88 9.60 -6.03
N VAL A 142 7.97 8.63 -5.95
CA VAL A 142 7.40 7.93 -7.09
C VAL A 142 5.89 7.90 -6.94
N THR A 143 5.18 8.38 -7.93
CA THR A 143 3.71 8.34 -7.97
C THR A 143 3.27 7.44 -9.12
N VAL A 144 2.44 6.45 -8.80
CA VAL A 144 1.84 5.54 -9.77
C VAL A 144 0.35 5.83 -9.84
N PRO A 145 -0.09 6.56 -10.87
CA PRO A 145 -1.51 6.87 -11.05
C PRO A 145 -2.30 5.67 -11.59
N GLY A 146 -3.61 5.70 -11.38
CA GLY A 146 -4.54 4.72 -11.94
C GLY A 146 -5.03 3.68 -10.95
N SER A 147 -5.45 2.52 -11.45
CA SER A 147 -5.99 1.47 -10.58
C SER A 147 -4.94 0.89 -9.66
N VAL A 148 -5.08 1.15 -8.36
CA VAL A 148 -4.14 0.67 -7.34
C VAL A 148 -4.13 -0.86 -7.31
N GLY A 149 -5.31 -1.50 -7.36
CA GLY A 149 -5.42 -2.95 -7.41
C GLY A 149 -4.76 -3.57 -8.64
N ALA A 150 -4.96 -2.99 -9.83
CA ALA A 150 -4.33 -3.48 -11.06
C ALA A 150 -2.81 -3.33 -11.00
N ASN A 151 -2.30 -2.21 -10.48
CA ASN A 151 -0.87 -1.98 -10.32
C ASN A 151 -0.22 -2.96 -9.32
N VAL A 152 -0.89 -3.27 -8.20
CA VAL A 152 -0.39 -4.25 -7.22
C VAL A 152 -0.40 -5.66 -7.82
N LYS A 153 -1.46 -6.03 -8.57
CA LYS A 153 -1.50 -7.32 -9.31
C LYS A 153 -0.37 -7.43 -10.34
N ALA A 154 -0.07 -6.35 -11.05
CA ALA A 154 1.05 -6.32 -12.00
C ALA A 154 2.43 -6.35 -11.33
N LEU A 155 2.56 -5.76 -10.13
CA LEU A 155 3.80 -5.75 -9.35
C LEU A 155 4.14 -7.14 -8.77
N ALA A 156 3.15 -7.93 -8.37
CA ALA A 156 3.36 -9.21 -7.69
C ALA A 156 4.25 -10.19 -8.46
N PRO A 157 4.01 -10.51 -9.76
CA PRO A 157 4.89 -11.40 -10.51
C PRO A 157 6.31 -10.85 -10.67
N ILE A 158 6.48 -9.52 -10.72
CA ILE A 158 7.79 -8.89 -10.83
C ILE A 158 8.55 -9.09 -9.51
N VAL A 159 7.91 -8.84 -8.36
CA VAL A 159 8.50 -9.08 -7.02
C VAL A 159 8.85 -10.55 -6.82
N ARG A 160 7.96 -11.47 -7.25
CA ARG A 160 8.22 -12.92 -7.20
C ARG A 160 9.51 -13.30 -7.93
N ALA A 161 9.75 -12.67 -9.10
CA ALA A 161 10.92 -12.93 -9.94
C ALA A 161 12.21 -12.27 -9.42
N VAL A 162 12.16 -11.37 -8.43
CA VAL A 162 13.35 -10.72 -7.87
C VAL A 162 14.28 -11.75 -7.24
N LYS A 163 15.50 -11.79 -7.73
CA LYS A 163 16.57 -12.57 -7.11
C LYS A 163 17.19 -11.78 -5.96
N LEU A 164 16.99 -12.29 -4.75
CA LEU A 164 17.51 -11.66 -3.54
C LEU A 164 18.96 -12.05 -3.31
N ALA A 165 19.82 -11.08 -3.02
CA ALA A 165 21.17 -11.34 -2.54
C ALA A 165 21.12 -11.98 -1.15
N ALA A 166 22.15 -12.76 -0.78
CA ALA A 166 22.18 -13.48 0.50
C ALA A 166 21.97 -12.55 1.72
N ALA A 167 22.56 -11.35 1.71
CA ALA A 167 22.38 -10.37 2.77
C ALA A 167 20.93 -9.87 2.87
N ALA A 168 20.26 -9.65 1.72
CA ALA A 168 18.85 -9.25 1.68
C ALA A 168 17.96 -10.39 2.20
N SER A 169 18.20 -11.63 1.80
CA SER A 169 17.44 -12.80 2.27
C SER A 169 17.53 -12.93 3.79
N LYS A 170 18.72 -12.85 4.36
CA LYS A 170 18.93 -12.91 5.83
C LYS A 170 18.19 -11.78 6.56
N ARG A 171 18.21 -10.58 6.02
CA ARG A 171 17.51 -9.41 6.58
C ARG A 171 16.00 -9.58 6.54
N ILE A 172 15.46 -10.11 5.43
CA ILE A 172 14.03 -10.38 5.25
C ILE A 172 13.58 -11.46 6.25
N GLU A 173 14.34 -12.54 6.44
CA GLU A 173 14.02 -13.59 7.42
C GLU A 173 14.00 -13.06 8.85
N ALA A 174 15.01 -12.28 9.25
CA ALA A 174 15.06 -11.67 10.57
C ALA A 174 13.86 -10.74 10.81
N ARG A 175 13.51 -9.91 9.81
CA ARG A 175 12.34 -9.03 9.87
C ARG A 175 11.04 -9.83 9.97
N ARG A 176 10.88 -10.92 9.22
CA ARG A 176 9.71 -11.80 9.28
C ARG A 176 9.51 -12.36 10.68
N ALA A 177 10.56 -12.88 11.30
CA ALA A 177 10.49 -13.42 12.66
C ALA A 177 10.08 -12.34 13.68
N SER A 178 10.67 -11.15 13.60
CA SER A 178 10.33 -10.02 14.47
C SER A 178 8.87 -9.57 14.31
N LEU A 179 8.37 -9.48 13.07
CA LEU A 179 6.99 -9.08 12.80
C LEU A 179 5.97 -10.11 13.27
N ALA A 180 6.28 -11.41 13.12
CA ALA A 180 5.43 -12.48 13.62
C ALA A 180 5.33 -12.43 15.15
N ALA A 181 6.44 -12.30 15.87
CA ALA A 181 6.43 -12.17 17.32
C ALA A 181 5.64 -10.93 17.79
N ALA A 182 5.79 -9.79 17.11
CA ALA A 182 5.03 -8.58 17.42
C ALA A 182 3.53 -8.73 17.13
N HIS A 183 3.17 -9.46 16.06
CA HIS A 183 1.78 -9.75 15.73
C HIS A 183 1.13 -10.64 16.81
N ASP A 184 1.80 -11.71 17.22
CA ASP A 184 1.32 -12.64 18.26
C ASP A 184 1.14 -11.93 19.59
N ALA A 185 2.09 -11.07 19.98
CA ALA A 185 2.00 -10.29 21.21
C ALA A 185 0.83 -9.30 21.25
N ARG A 186 0.37 -8.81 20.09
CA ARG A 186 -0.83 -7.91 20.02
C ARG A 186 -2.15 -8.69 20.08
N ARG A 187 -2.13 -10.01 19.83
CA ARG A 187 -3.33 -10.84 19.84
C ARG A 187 -3.53 -11.60 21.16
N ALA A 188 -2.50 -11.63 21.99
CA ALA A 188 -2.53 -12.24 23.33
C ALA A 188 -3.23 -11.34 24.35
#